data_04ce7fdd732f5e49beeddada5e229d0d
#
_entry.id   04ce7fdd732f5e49beeddada5e229d0d
#
_cell.length_a   1.000
_cell.length_b   1.000
_cell.length_c   1.000
_cell.angle_alpha   90.00
_cell.angle_beta   90.00
_cell.angle_gamma   90.00
#
_symmetry.space_group_name_H-M   'P 1'
#
loop_
_entity.id
_entity.type
_entity.pdbx_description
1 polymer ?
#
loop_
_entity_poly.entity_id
_entity_poly.type
_entity_poly.pdbx_seq_one_letter_code
_entity_poly.pdbx_strand_id
1 'polypeptide(L)'
;MSVDDLVVVGAARQPGFGEIDVAAAARELVAGLVAEPWGQASASIYETGRLVSLAPWLSGHAARVRFLLAAQRPDGGWGAPDGYALVPTLSVTEALAAELRREAPGFERDSLAGVVDRGLGLLRSWLNDERLPSLPDMPAVELIAPALISMINGYLGENGEWLNLPAGMDGAKLSAVRARLASGAAVPQKLVHALEVAGEAAVAAPGVSPSPIGTAGSLSSATATIGASPAAGAAWLGAGEAPEPGAPVRRYLEAVVDSYGGAVPCALPITVFERGWALSWLRRAGIPVAVPSGLIEDLCDALGPEGSPAGPGLPSDADTTSVALYALALLGAVREPDCLWLYETGTHFCTWRGEEGESPTVNAHVLDAFGEYLRHVPGPAPRYEAAVDRLTAWLRDHQRVEGSWQDRWHASPYYATACCTLALEDFGGKDSADAVDRAVRWVLATQREDGSWGRWEGTAEETAYALHILLLTTAASGERPMEAVKRGYHYLRSSVSDQGVPVVMPPLWHDKDLYLPVAPVRATILGALYLAQGALPLRGE
;
A
#
# COMPACT_ATOMS: atom_id res chain seq x y z
N MET A 1 19.23 10.98 -14.00
CA MET A 1 18.25 10.72 -15.07
C MET A 1 17.43 11.98 -15.27
N SER A 2 17.30 12.44 -16.50
CA SER A 2 16.64 13.71 -16.84
C SER A 2 15.12 13.57 -16.74
N VAL A 3 14.44 14.67 -16.39
CA VAL A 3 12.95 14.77 -16.29
C VAL A 3 12.26 14.51 -17.64
N ASP A 4 13.01 14.41 -18.74
CA ASP A 4 12.51 14.13 -20.09
C ASP A 4 12.15 12.65 -20.33
N ASP A 5 12.43 11.74 -19.41
CA ASP A 5 12.15 10.30 -19.56
C ASP A 5 10.71 9.91 -19.19
N LEU A 6 9.85 10.88 -18.86
CA LEU A 6 8.41 10.68 -18.57
C LEU A 6 7.51 10.97 -19.79
N VAL A 7 8.08 11.07 -20.99
CA VAL A 7 7.29 11.20 -22.21
C VAL A 7 6.74 9.83 -22.60
N VAL A 8 5.42 9.71 -22.55
CA VAL A 8 4.65 8.63 -23.16
C VAL A 8 5.08 8.45 -24.60
N VAL A 9 5.98 7.51 -24.87
CA VAL A 9 6.25 7.05 -26.21
C VAL A 9 5.05 6.21 -26.63
N GLY A 10 4.25 6.75 -27.53
CA GLY A 10 3.19 6.00 -28.19
C GLY A 10 3.77 4.72 -28.77
N ALA A 11 3.43 3.58 -28.20
CA ALA A 11 3.93 2.28 -28.57
C ALA A 11 3.45 1.91 -29.97
N ALA A 12 4.29 2.14 -30.95
CA ALA A 12 4.20 1.41 -32.21
C ALA A 12 4.41 -0.08 -31.89
N ARG A 13 3.40 -0.91 -32.16
CA ARG A 13 3.44 -2.36 -32.01
C ARG A 13 4.67 -2.92 -32.72
N GLN A 14 5.66 -3.36 -31.95
CA GLN A 14 6.75 -4.19 -32.48
C GLN A 14 6.30 -5.65 -32.48
N PRO A 15 6.51 -6.40 -33.58
CA PRO A 15 6.20 -7.83 -33.66
C PRO A 15 7.29 -8.63 -32.96
N GLY A 16 6.90 -9.53 -32.06
CA GLY A 16 7.73 -10.59 -31.52
C GLY A 16 8.43 -10.28 -30.19
N PHE A 17 7.66 -10.13 -29.10
CA PHE A 17 8.24 -10.22 -27.77
C PHE A 17 8.70 -11.66 -27.50
N GLY A 18 9.99 -11.84 -27.15
CA GLY A 18 10.52 -13.12 -26.67
C GLY A 18 9.81 -13.59 -25.37
N GLU A 19 9.95 -14.85 -25.05
CA GLU A 19 9.46 -15.42 -23.81
C GLU A 19 10.26 -14.84 -22.63
N ILE A 20 9.58 -14.42 -21.53
CA ILE A 20 10.27 -13.92 -20.33
C ILE A 20 10.79 -15.13 -19.57
N ASP A 21 12.07 -15.12 -19.17
CA ASP A 21 12.59 -16.05 -18.15
C ASP A 21 12.11 -15.60 -16.76
N VAL A 22 10.89 -16.02 -16.40
CA VAL A 22 10.25 -15.68 -15.13
C VAL A 22 11.09 -16.15 -13.95
N ALA A 23 11.79 -17.28 -14.06
CA ALA A 23 12.62 -17.80 -12.98
C ALA A 23 13.86 -16.90 -12.76
N ALA A 24 14.45 -16.36 -13.82
CA ALA A 24 15.53 -15.37 -13.70
C ALA A 24 15.04 -14.06 -13.08
N ALA A 25 13.88 -13.55 -13.53
CA ALA A 25 13.28 -12.34 -12.99
C ALA A 25 12.89 -12.50 -11.49
N ALA A 26 12.41 -13.67 -11.08
CA ALA A 26 12.12 -13.97 -9.69
C ALA A 26 13.40 -14.05 -8.83
N ARG A 27 14.51 -14.59 -9.36
CA ARG A 27 15.80 -14.56 -8.66
C ARG A 27 16.32 -13.13 -8.47
N GLU A 28 16.18 -12.28 -9.47
CA GLU A 28 16.52 -10.86 -9.36
C GLU A 28 15.66 -10.15 -8.32
N LEU A 29 14.34 -10.39 -8.31
CA LEU A 29 13.44 -9.83 -7.31
C LEU A 29 13.87 -10.23 -5.89
N VAL A 30 14.13 -11.53 -5.65
CA VAL A 30 14.58 -12.02 -4.33
C VAL A 30 15.93 -11.42 -3.94
N ALA A 31 16.86 -11.24 -4.90
CA ALA A 31 18.12 -10.53 -4.63
C ALA A 31 17.88 -9.05 -4.27
N GLY A 32 16.89 -8.41 -4.88
CA GLY A 32 16.45 -7.04 -4.55
C GLY A 32 15.95 -6.93 -3.11
N LEU A 33 15.17 -7.91 -2.60
CA LEU A 33 14.70 -7.92 -1.20
C LEU A 33 15.86 -7.95 -0.17
N VAL A 34 17.03 -8.46 -0.58
CA VAL A 34 18.25 -8.45 0.25
C VAL A 34 19.00 -7.12 0.11
N ALA A 35 19.10 -6.62 -1.13
CA ALA A 35 19.88 -5.41 -1.45
C ALA A 35 19.21 -4.14 -0.91
N GLU A 36 17.87 -4.11 -0.86
CA GLU A 36 17.06 -2.97 -0.41
C GLU A 36 16.35 -3.32 0.91
N PRO A 37 17.07 -3.31 2.04
CA PRO A 37 16.55 -3.83 3.31
C PRO A 37 15.38 -3.01 3.88
N TRP A 38 15.15 -1.79 3.39
CA TRP A 38 13.99 -0.97 3.79
C TRP A 38 12.75 -1.24 2.94
N GLY A 39 12.91 -1.97 1.83
CA GLY A 39 11.86 -2.18 0.83
C GLY A 39 11.72 -1.00 -0.14
N GLN A 40 10.84 -1.16 -1.12
CA GLN A 40 10.61 -0.18 -2.18
C GLN A 40 9.12 0.13 -2.34
N ALA A 41 8.76 1.41 -2.19
CA ALA A 41 7.42 1.91 -2.45
C ALA A 41 7.48 3.11 -3.41
N SER A 42 6.37 3.42 -4.09
CA SER A 42 6.30 4.63 -4.91
C SER A 42 6.37 5.90 -4.07
N ALA A 43 6.84 6.99 -4.67
CA ALA A 43 6.74 8.30 -4.06
C ALA A 43 5.25 8.68 -3.83
N SER A 44 4.97 9.24 -2.65
CA SER A 44 3.66 9.75 -2.25
C SER A 44 3.57 11.24 -2.50
N ILE A 45 2.48 11.66 -3.11
CA ILE A 45 2.16 13.08 -3.29
C ILE A 45 1.85 13.73 -1.94
N TYR A 46 1.10 13.03 -1.07
CA TYR A 46 0.76 13.52 0.26
C TYR A 46 2.01 13.74 1.12
N GLU A 47 2.84 12.71 1.33
CA GLU A 47 4.04 12.78 2.17
C GLU A 47 5.04 13.82 1.65
N THR A 48 5.25 13.86 0.33
CA THR A 48 6.15 14.84 -0.30
C THR A 48 5.64 16.27 -0.06
N GLY A 49 4.33 16.50 -0.15
CA GLY A 49 3.70 17.78 0.21
C GLY A 49 3.94 18.13 1.68
N ARG A 50 3.77 17.19 2.59
CA ARG A 50 4.03 17.42 4.02
C ARG A 50 5.49 17.82 4.27
N LEU A 51 6.45 17.18 3.60
CA LEU A 51 7.86 17.56 3.74
C LEU A 51 8.18 18.94 3.19
N VAL A 52 7.49 19.40 2.13
CA VAL A 52 7.63 20.78 1.65
C VAL A 52 7.23 21.78 2.75
N SER A 53 6.16 21.50 3.50
CA SER A 53 5.71 22.36 4.60
C SER A 53 6.56 22.21 5.85
N LEU A 54 6.82 20.98 6.28
CA LEU A 54 7.36 20.65 7.62
C LEU A 54 8.88 20.60 7.69
N ALA A 55 9.57 20.32 6.56
CA ALA A 55 11.03 20.19 6.52
C ALA A 55 11.66 20.95 5.32
N PRO A 56 11.45 22.27 5.21
CA PRO A 56 12.05 23.05 4.10
C PRO A 56 13.59 23.05 4.16
N TRP A 57 14.17 22.83 5.34
CA TRP A 57 15.60 22.73 5.58
C TRP A 57 16.23 21.44 5.04
N LEU A 58 15.43 20.40 4.77
CA LEU A 58 15.91 19.11 4.30
C LEU A 58 16.37 19.18 2.84
N SER A 59 17.49 18.53 2.52
CA SER A 59 18.04 18.43 1.15
C SER A 59 16.97 18.03 0.14
N GLY A 60 17.13 18.43 -1.12
CA GLY A 60 16.16 18.09 -2.18
C GLY A 60 14.84 18.88 -2.16
N HIS A 61 14.71 19.96 -1.36
CA HIS A 61 13.47 20.73 -1.25
C HIS A 61 12.96 21.22 -2.62
N ALA A 62 13.83 21.76 -3.47
CA ALA A 62 13.43 22.19 -4.81
C ALA A 62 13.00 21.02 -5.72
N ALA A 63 13.56 19.84 -5.52
CA ALA A 63 13.14 18.65 -6.26
C ALA A 63 11.73 18.20 -5.82
N ARG A 64 11.42 18.25 -4.51
CA ARG A 64 10.06 18.00 -3.98
C ARG A 64 9.03 18.94 -4.60
N VAL A 65 9.30 20.24 -4.59
CA VAL A 65 8.38 21.22 -5.19
C VAL A 65 8.17 20.95 -6.69
N ARG A 66 9.26 20.67 -7.46
CA ARG A 66 9.14 20.32 -8.89
C ARG A 66 8.32 19.05 -9.11
N PHE A 67 8.51 18.01 -8.27
CA PHE A 67 7.73 16.78 -8.33
C PHE A 67 6.22 17.09 -8.17
N LEU A 68 5.84 17.89 -7.18
CA LEU A 68 4.45 18.28 -6.94
C LEU A 68 3.86 19.10 -8.08
N LEU A 69 4.62 20.03 -8.64
CA LEU A 69 4.19 20.83 -9.79
C LEU A 69 3.93 19.97 -11.04
N ALA A 70 4.82 19.01 -11.31
CA ALA A 70 4.71 18.09 -12.44
C ALA A 70 3.55 17.10 -12.30
N ALA A 71 3.14 16.78 -11.07
CA ALA A 71 2.08 15.83 -10.78
C ALA A 71 0.66 16.45 -10.80
N GLN A 72 0.50 17.75 -11.04
CA GLN A 72 -0.82 18.37 -11.10
C GLN A 72 -1.60 17.88 -12.32
N ARG A 73 -2.81 17.38 -12.08
CA ARG A 73 -3.72 16.92 -13.13
C ARG A 73 -4.35 18.10 -13.90
N PRO A 74 -4.89 17.85 -15.10
CA PRO A 74 -5.57 18.90 -15.88
C PRO A 74 -6.76 19.57 -15.17
N ASP A 75 -7.43 18.86 -14.24
CA ASP A 75 -8.53 19.38 -13.43
C ASP A 75 -8.07 20.28 -12.27
N GLY A 76 -6.77 20.40 -12.06
CA GLY A 76 -6.15 21.18 -10.98
C GLY A 76 -5.85 20.42 -9.71
N GLY A 77 -6.25 19.14 -9.62
CA GLY A 77 -6.01 18.27 -8.45
C GLY A 77 -4.77 17.42 -8.56
N TRP A 78 -4.58 16.57 -7.56
CA TRP A 78 -3.51 15.56 -7.47
C TRP A 78 -4.08 14.22 -7.02
N GLY A 79 -3.33 13.15 -7.26
CA GLY A 79 -3.67 11.79 -6.83
C GLY A 79 -4.55 11.04 -7.82
N ALA A 80 -5.06 9.88 -7.40
CA ALA A 80 -5.90 9.01 -8.21
C ALA A 80 -7.33 9.56 -8.39
N PRO A 81 -8.13 9.00 -9.31
CA PRO A 81 -9.52 9.40 -9.53
C PRO A 81 -10.41 9.24 -8.28
N ASP A 82 -11.63 9.72 -8.37
CA ASP A 82 -12.66 9.65 -7.33
C ASP A 82 -12.24 10.37 -6.03
N GLY A 83 -12.72 9.90 -4.89
CA GLY A 83 -12.41 10.46 -3.56
C GLY A 83 -10.94 10.31 -3.13
N TYR A 84 -10.14 9.50 -3.83
CA TYR A 84 -8.70 9.34 -3.57
C TYR A 84 -7.89 10.61 -3.84
N ALA A 85 -8.41 11.52 -4.64
CA ALA A 85 -7.74 12.79 -4.94
C ALA A 85 -7.82 13.83 -3.80
N LEU A 86 -8.71 13.67 -2.82
CA LEU A 86 -8.92 14.71 -1.79
C LEU A 86 -7.66 14.97 -0.96
N VAL A 87 -7.11 13.92 -0.36
CA VAL A 87 -5.95 14.04 0.56
C VAL A 87 -4.71 14.58 -0.15
N PRO A 88 -4.29 14.04 -1.31
CA PRO A 88 -3.18 14.60 -2.07
C PRO A 88 -3.40 16.06 -2.48
N THR A 89 -4.62 16.41 -2.96
CA THR A 89 -4.93 17.78 -3.38
C THR A 89 -4.87 18.76 -2.21
N LEU A 90 -5.40 18.40 -1.04
CA LEU A 90 -5.28 19.19 0.18
C LEU A 90 -3.81 19.36 0.57
N SER A 91 -3.04 18.28 0.58
CA SER A 91 -1.63 18.30 0.98
C SER A 91 -0.79 19.21 0.09
N VAL A 92 -0.92 19.08 -1.23
CA VAL A 92 -0.11 19.90 -2.16
C VAL A 92 -0.57 21.34 -2.17
N THR A 93 -1.87 21.61 -2.14
CA THR A 93 -2.39 22.98 -2.09
C THR A 93 -1.88 23.70 -0.85
N GLU A 94 -1.91 23.07 0.32
CA GLU A 94 -1.34 23.61 1.55
C GLU A 94 0.17 23.83 1.42
N ALA A 95 0.91 22.84 0.95
CA ALA A 95 2.37 22.89 0.83
C ALA A 95 2.86 24.02 -0.09
N LEU A 96 2.23 24.16 -1.25
CA LEU A 96 2.58 25.22 -2.21
C LEU A 96 2.10 26.61 -1.75
N ALA A 97 0.99 26.71 -1.01
CA ALA A 97 0.58 27.95 -0.35
C ALA A 97 1.56 28.37 0.75
N ALA A 98 2.10 27.41 1.51
CA ALA A 98 3.18 27.67 2.46
C ALA A 98 4.45 28.14 1.76
N GLU A 99 4.81 27.53 0.62
CA GLU A 99 5.99 27.91 -0.18
C GLU A 99 5.86 29.33 -0.74
N LEU A 100 4.68 29.73 -1.22
CA LEU A 100 4.41 31.11 -1.67
C LEU A 100 4.66 32.17 -0.59
N ARG A 101 4.56 31.81 0.70
CA ARG A 101 4.79 32.70 1.83
C ARG A 101 6.24 32.78 2.26
N ARG A 102 7.05 31.82 1.83
CA ARG A 102 8.49 31.87 2.04
C ARG A 102 9.09 32.81 1.00
N GLU A 103 10.04 33.63 1.41
CA GLU A 103 10.88 34.40 0.49
C GLU A 103 11.92 33.45 -0.15
N ALA A 104 11.45 32.40 -0.81
CA ALA A 104 12.32 31.38 -1.35
C ALA A 104 12.74 31.70 -2.79
N PRO A 105 14.03 31.85 -3.07
CA PRO A 105 14.53 31.93 -4.44
C PRO A 105 14.45 30.56 -5.14
N GLY A 106 13.87 30.49 -6.33
CA GLY A 106 13.96 29.30 -7.17
C GLY A 106 12.71 28.93 -7.96
N PHE A 107 11.57 29.57 -7.69
CA PHE A 107 10.33 29.35 -8.44
C PHE A 107 9.71 30.69 -8.82
N GLU A 108 9.17 30.77 -10.05
CA GLU A 108 8.41 31.94 -10.45
C GLU A 108 7.11 32.01 -9.63
N ARG A 109 6.94 33.11 -8.88
CA ARG A 109 5.83 33.30 -7.94
C ARG A 109 4.46 33.21 -8.62
N ASP A 110 4.31 33.80 -9.80
CA ASP A 110 3.05 33.77 -10.54
C ASP A 110 2.69 32.39 -11.05
N SER A 111 3.67 31.61 -11.48
CA SER A 111 3.48 30.22 -11.88
C SER A 111 3.03 29.36 -10.70
N LEU A 112 3.67 29.51 -9.55
CA LEU A 112 3.32 28.80 -8.33
C LEU A 112 1.92 29.19 -7.82
N ALA A 113 1.58 30.50 -7.85
CA ALA A 113 0.26 31.00 -7.47
C ALA A 113 -0.84 30.40 -8.37
N GLY A 114 -0.61 30.33 -9.69
CA GLY A 114 -1.57 29.74 -10.61
C GLY A 114 -1.83 28.24 -10.37
N VAL A 115 -0.82 27.48 -9.89
CA VAL A 115 -0.97 26.07 -9.49
C VAL A 115 -1.83 25.97 -8.22
N VAL A 116 -1.57 26.80 -7.21
CA VAL A 116 -2.33 26.85 -5.96
C VAL A 116 -3.79 27.25 -6.24
N ASP A 117 -4.02 28.24 -7.09
CA ASP A 117 -5.38 28.72 -7.42
C ASP A 117 -6.21 27.63 -8.11
N ARG A 118 -5.62 26.81 -8.99
CA ARG A 118 -6.33 25.68 -9.60
C ARG A 118 -6.69 24.61 -8.54
N GLY A 119 -5.76 24.30 -7.63
CA GLY A 119 -6.02 23.36 -6.53
C GLY A 119 -7.13 23.86 -5.60
N LEU A 120 -7.10 25.13 -5.21
CA LEU A 120 -8.16 25.76 -4.41
C LEU A 120 -9.50 25.78 -5.13
N GLY A 121 -9.52 26.07 -6.43
CA GLY A 121 -10.73 26.05 -7.24
C GLY A 121 -11.41 24.67 -7.23
N LEU A 122 -10.62 23.60 -7.38
CA LEU A 122 -11.13 22.24 -7.32
C LEU A 122 -11.63 21.89 -5.91
N LEU A 123 -10.86 22.22 -4.87
CA LEU A 123 -11.26 21.97 -3.47
C LEU A 123 -12.56 22.69 -3.11
N ARG A 124 -12.77 23.94 -3.55
CA ARG A 124 -14.03 24.65 -3.36
C ARG A 124 -15.19 23.94 -4.06
N SER A 125 -15.00 23.53 -5.31
CA SER A 125 -16.01 22.77 -6.04
C SER A 125 -16.40 21.49 -5.31
N TRP A 126 -15.46 20.78 -4.71
CA TRP A 126 -15.73 19.57 -3.97
C TRP A 126 -16.40 19.82 -2.61
N LEU A 127 -15.86 20.74 -1.84
CA LEU A 127 -16.20 20.88 -0.43
C LEU A 127 -17.32 21.92 -0.18
N ASN A 128 -17.37 22.99 -0.99
CA ASN A 128 -18.36 24.05 -0.81
C ASN A 128 -19.58 23.87 -1.72
N ASP A 129 -19.38 23.33 -2.94
CA ASP A 129 -20.46 23.02 -3.89
C ASP A 129 -20.98 21.58 -3.75
N GLU A 130 -20.52 20.82 -2.75
CA GLU A 130 -20.92 19.44 -2.44
C GLU A 130 -20.73 18.45 -3.62
N ARG A 131 -19.68 18.66 -4.43
CA ARG A 131 -19.35 17.79 -5.58
C ARG A 131 -18.26 16.77 -5.29
N LEU A 132 -17.91 16.59 -4.00
CA LEU A 132 -16.90 15.61 -3.60
C LEU A 132 -17.41 14.19 -3.91
N PRO A 133 -16.64 13.38 -4.65
CA PRO A 133 -16.93 11.96 -4.79
C PRO A 133 -16.94 11.26 -3.42
N SER A 134 -17.61 10.10 -3.35
CA SER A 134 -17.59 9.27 -2.14
C SER A 134 -16.15 9.00 -1.70
N LEU A 135 -15.87 9.30 -0.44
CA LEU A 135 -14.54 9.08 0.12
C LEU A 135 -14.30 7.59 0.37
N PRO A 136 -13.14 7.08 -0.03
CA PRO A 136 -12.73 5.73 0.35
C PRO A 136 -12.37 5.67 1.85
N ASP A 137 -12.45 4.49 2.43
CA ASP A 137 -11.97 4.22 3.79
C ASP A 137 -10.44 4.15 3.78
N MET A 138 -9.80 5.30 3.89
CA MET A 138 -8.34 5.46 3.91
C MET A 138 -7.83 5.70 5.32
N PRO A 139 -6.63 5.22 5.68
CA PRO A 139 -6.03 5.49 6.98
C PRO A 139 -6.00 6.98 7.34
N ALA A 140 -6.50 7.31 8.52
CA ALA A 140 -6.46 8.64 9.12
C ALA A 140 -7.11 9.79 8.31
N VAL A 141 -7.93 9.52 7.28
CA VAL A 141 -8.55 10.57 6.45
C VAL A 141 -9.36 11.54 7.29
N GLU A 142 -10.06 11.04 8.34
CA GLU A 142 -10.85 11.85 9.27
C GLU A 142 -10.02 12.75 10.20
N LEU A 143 -8.70 12.57 10.22
CA LEU A 143 -7.74 13.45 10.93
C LEU A 143 -7.00 14.36 9.94
N ILE A 144 -6.59 13.82 8.81
CA ILE A 144 -5.78 14.50 7.80
C ILE A 144 -6.59 15.61 7.13
N ALA A 145 -7.81 15.30 6.65
CA ALA A 145 -8.60 16.28 5.91
C ALA A 145 -8.95 17.50 6.77
N PRO A 146 -9.47 17.38 8.02
CA PRO A 146 -9.70 18.53 8.88
C PRO A 146 -8.42 19.31 9.23
N ALA A 147 -7.27 18.62 9.42
CA ALA A 147 -6.01 19.30 9.71
C ALA A 147 -5.58 20.19 8.56
N LEU A 148 -5.57 19.67 7.34
CA LEU A 148 -5.14 20.41 6.15
C LEU A 148 -6.10 21.52 5.76
N ILE A 149 -7.42 21.29 5.85
CA ILE A 149 -8.44 22.33 5.62
C ILE A 149 -8.26 23.47 6.60
N SER A 150 -8.02 23.19 7.88
CA SER A 150 -7.75 24.22 8.89
C SER A 150 -6.51 25.05 8.54
N MET A 151 -5.42 24.40 8.07
CA MET A 151 -4.19 25.10 7.66
C MET A 151 -4.43 25.98 6.43
N ILE A 152 -5.11 25.47 5.40
CA ILE A 152 -5.44 26.21 4.19
C ILE A 152 -6.32 27.43 4.54
N ASN A 153 -7.37 27.24 5.36
CA ASN A 153 -8.25 28.32 5.80
C ASN A 153 -7.47 29.40 6.58
N GLY A 154 -6.49 29.01 7.39
CA GLY A 154 -5.58 29.96 8.04
C GLY A 154 -4.78 30.79 7.03
N TYR A 155 -4.47 30.24 5.86
CA TYR A 155 -3.80 30.98 4.78
C TYR A 155 -4.73 31.90 4.01
N LEU A 156 -5.99 31.54 3.85
CA LEU A 156 -6.97 32.38 3.16
C LEU A 156 -7.35 33.63 3.96
N GLY A 157 -7.21 33.61 5.30
CA GLY A 157 -7.52 34.69 6.20
C GLY A 157 -9.02 34.94 6.31
N GLU A 158 -9.40 36.02 7.05
CA GLU A 158 -10.81 36.32 7.35
C GLU A 158 -11.63 36.77 6.12
N ASN A 159 -10.99 37.28 5.10
CA ASN A 159 -11.66 37.76 3.88
C ASN A 159 -11.68 36.71 2.75
N GLY A 160 -11.10 35.53 2.99
CA GLY A 160 -11.07 34.45 2.00
C GLY A 160 -12.33 33.59 2.04
N GLU A 161 -12.64 32.97 0.93
CA GLU A 161 -13.65 31.92 0.88
C GLU A 161 -13.09 30.62 1.47
N TRP A 162 -13.53 30.30 2.69
CA TRP A 162 -13.03 29.13 3.42
C TRP A 162 -13.55 27.83 2.82
N LEU A 163 -12.74 26.77 2.98
CA LEU A 163 -13.11 25.42 2.64
C LEU A 163 -13.94 24.80 3.78
N ASN A 164 -15.06 24.18 3.43
CA ASN A 164 -15.87 23.41 4.35
C ASN A 164 -15.23 22.04 4.65
N LEU A 165 -15.60 21.41 5.76
CA LEU A 165 -15.24 20.02 6.01
C LEU A 165 -16.08 19.09 5.10
N PRO A 166 -15.54 17.93 4.69
CA PRO A 166 -16.34 16.90 4.04
C PRO A 166 -17.57 16.51 4.87
N ALA A 167 -18.65 16.18 4.20
CA ALA A 167 -19.88 15.74 4.88
C ALA A 167 -19.61 14.59 5.87
N GLY A 168 -20.13 14.70 7.08
CA GLY A 168 -19.91 13.73 8.17
C GLY A 168 -18.61 13.89 8.95
N MET A 169 -17.75 14.85 8.62
CA MET A 169 -16.55 15.19 9.40
C MET A 169 -16.78 16.47 10.22
N ASP A 170 -16.44 16.41 11.50
CA ASP A 170 -16.59 17.56 12.43
C ASP A 170 -15.29 18.03 13.07
N GLY A 171 -14.16 17.34 12.80
CA GLY A 171 -12.86 17.63 13.40
C GLY A 171 -12.73 17.27 14.89
N ALA A 172 -13.74 16.68 15.52
CA ALA A 172 -13.71 16.33 16.95
C ALA A 172 -12.60 15.32 17.28
N LYS A 173 -12.43 14.30 16.43
CA LYS A 173 -11.35 13.30 16.57
C LYS A 173 -9.97 13.97 16.53
N LEU A 174 -9.74 14.87 15.59
CA LEU A 174 -8.49 15.63 15.49
C LEU A 174 -8.22 16.46 16.75
N SER A 175 -9.24 17.17 17.23
CA SER A 175 -9.15 17.98 18.45
C SER A 175 -8.81 17.11 19.68
N ALA A 176 -9.41 15.93 19.79
CA ALA A 176 -9.11 14.98 20.87
C ALA A 176 -7.67 14.45 20.80
N VAL A 177 -7.15 14.11 19.61
CA VAL A 177 -5.76 13.68 19.41
C VAL A 177 -4.79 14.79 19.80
N ARG A 178 -5.01 16.03 19.35
CA ARG A 178 -4.18 17.19 19.69
C ARG A 178 -4.16 17.48 21.20
N ALA A 179 -5.33 17.46 21.85
CA ALA A 179 -5.43 17.66 23.29
C ALA A 179 -4.69 16.56 24.08
N ARG A 180 -4.80 15.32 23.62
CA ARG A 180 -4.12 14.18 24.24
C ARG A 180 -2.59 14.31 24.16
N LEU A 181 -2.07 14.64 22.98
CA LEU A 181 -0.63 14.88 22.78
C LEU A 181 -0.14 16.09 23.59
N ALA A 182 -0.86 17.21 23.56
CA ALA A 182 -0.50 18.40 24.33
C ALA A 182 -0.49 18.16 25.84
N SER A 183 -1.30 17.23 26.36
CA SER A 183 -1.27 16.82 27.77
C SER A 183 -0.13 15.85 28.12
N GLY A 184 0.66 15.39 27.13
CA GLY A 184 1.69 14.36 27.30
C GLY A 184 1.14 12.95 27.49
N ALA A 185 -0.16 12.73 27.28
CA ALA A 185 -0.75 11.39 27.37
C ALA A 185 -0.40 10.55 26.14
N ALA A 186 -0.17 9.25 26.35
CA ALA A 186 0.10 8.32 25.26
C ALA A 186 -1.07 8.27 24.27
N VAL A 187 -0.74 8.25 22.97
CA VAL A 187 -1.69 8.01 21.87
C VAL A 187 -1.56 6.56 21.40
N PRO A 188 -2.61 5.98 20.80
CA PRO A 188 -2.49 4.70 20.12
C PRO A 188 -1.35 4.69 19.11
N GLN A 189 -0.52 3.65 19.12
CA GLN A 189 0.69 3.58 18.28
C GLN A 189 0.38 3.77 16.78
N LYS A 190 -0.76 3.27 16.29
CA LYS A 190 -1.19 3.46 14.89
C LYS A 190 -1.36 4.94 14.50
N LEU A 191 -1.68 5.83 15.43
CA LEU A 191 -1.79 7.27 15.17
C LEU A 191 -0.43 7.95 15.00
N VAL A 192 0.64 7.32 15.48
CA VAL A 192 2.01 7.85 15.32
C VAL A 192 2.43 7.93 13.86
N HIS A 193 1.87 7.05 13.01
CA HIS A 193 2.07 7.08 11.55
C HIS A 193 1.55 8.37 10.89
N ALA A 194 0.52 9.01 11.48
CA ALA A 194 -0.06 10.26 11.00
C ALA A 194 0.17 11.42 12.01
N LEU A 195 1.30 11.42 12.71
CA LEU A 195 1.60 12.39 13.77
C LEU A 195 1.59 13.85 13.27
N GLU A 196 1.86 14.08 12.01
CA GLU A 196 1.86 15.41 11.36
C GLU A 196 0.53 16.14 11.48
N VAL A 197 -0.60 15.45 11.65
CA VAL A 197 -1.92 16.07 11.83
C VAL A 197 -2.03 16.85 13.15
N ALA A 198 -1.15 16.55 14.10
CA ALA A 198 -1.16 17.20 15.42
C ALA A 198 -0.58 18.62 15.39
N GLY A 199 0.13 19.03 14.32
CA GLY A 199 0.75 20.33 14.23
C GLY A 199 1.82 20.52 15.31
N GLU A 200 1.81 21.65 16.04
CA GLU A 200 2.80 21.95 17.08
C GLU A 200 2.84 20.90 18.20
N ALA A 201 1.73 20.25 18.52
CA ALA A 201 1.69 19.19 19.53
C ALA A 201 2.46 17.91 19.12
N ALA A 202 2.87 17.79 17.85
CA ALA A 202 3.72 16.70 17.36
C ALA A 202 5.19 16.87 17.76
N VAL A 203 5.64 18.11 17.96
CA VAL A 203 7.07 18.42 18.18
C VAL A 203 7.55 17.78 19.48
N ALA A 204 8.51 16.86 19.36
CA ALA A 204 9.06 16.09 20.48
C ALA A 204 7.98 15.56 21.46
N ALA A 205 6.82 15.15 20.92
CA ALA A 205 5.67 14.72 21.73
C ALA A 205 6.09 13.68 22.79
N PRO A 206 5.82 13.92 24.09
CA PRO A 206 6.39 13.12 25.18
C PRO A 206 6.02 11.63 25.17
N GLY A 207 4.90 11.27 24.54
CA GLY A 207 4.44 9.89 24.40
C GLY A 207 4.90 9.19 23.12
N VAL A 208 5.77 9.83 22.33
CA VAL A 208 6.23 9.33 21.02
C VAL A 208 7.74 9.20 21.03
N SER A 209 8.24 8.00 20.80
CA SER A 209 9.67 7.71 20.76
C SER A 209 10.11 7.26 19.36
N PRO A 210 11.27 7.73 18.89
CA PRO A 210 11.84 7.22 17.64
C PRO A 210 12.11 5.71 17.72
N SER A 211 11.69 4.99 16.69
CA SER A 211 11.93 3.54 16.56
C SER A 211 13.20 3.30 15.75
N PRO A 212 14.22 2.61 16.32
CA PRO A 212 15.46 2.31 15.62
C PRO A 212 15.21 1.49 14.35
N ILE A 213 15.92 1.83 13.29
CA ILE A 213 15.97 1.05 12.05
C ILE A 213 17.28 0.27 12.07
N GLY A 214 17.21 -1.05 12.28
CA GLY A 214 18.35 -1.96 12.28
C GLY A 214 18.18 -3.06 11.25
N THR A 215 19.29 -3.52 10.66
CA THR A 215 19.33 -4.85 10.02
C THR A 215 19.73 -5.86 11.10
N ALA A 216 19.22 -7.09 11.01
CA ALA A 216 19.64 -8.18 11.90
C ALA A 216 21.17 -8.28 11.90
N GLY A 217 21.79 -8.09 13.08
CA GLY A 217 23.24 -8.12 13.25
C GLY A 217 23.97 -6.76 13.27
N SER A 218 23.31 -5.64 12.98
CA SER A 218 23.88 -4.30 13.13
C SER A 218 22.94 -3.39 13.91
N LEU A 219 23.11 -3.33 15.23
CA LEU A 219 22.50 -2.31 16.09
C LEU A 219 23.20 -0.95 15.86
N SER A 220 23.21 -0.47 14.62
CA SER A 220 23.56 0.91 14.36
C SER A 220 22.37 1.77 14.78
N SER A 221 22.42 2.32 15.97
CA SER A 221 21.47 3.33 16.48
C SER A 221 21.51 4.66 15.69
N ALA A 222 22.02 4.61 14.47
CA ALA A 222 22.29 5.79 13.67
C ALA A 222 21.05 6.40 13.04
N THR A 223 20.02 5.59 12.75
CA THR A 223 18.77 6.02 12.13
C THR A 223 17.58 5.52 12.91
N ALA A 224 16.52 6.34 12.98
CA ALA A 224 15.27 5.97 13.62
C ALA A 224 14.10 6.68 12.92
N THR A 225 12.96 6.03 12.86
CA THR A 225 11.73 6.56 12.27
C THR A 225 10.67 6.89 13.32
N ILE A 226 9.72 7.72 12.96
CA ILE A 226 8.48 7.95 13.70
C ILE A 226 7.36 7.32 12.89
N GLY A 227 6.82 6.19 13.37
CA GLY A 227 5.71 5.49 12.73
C GLY A 227 5.96 5.09 11.26
N ALA A 228 7.20 4.82 10.85
CA ALA A 228 7.60 4.55 9.48
C ALA A 228 7.21 5.64 8.45
N SER A 229 6.85 6.86 8.89
CA SER A 229 6.41 7.96 8.02
C SER A 229 7.41 9.11 7.99
N PRO A 230 7.84 9.56 6.80
CA PRO A 230 8.64 10.77 6.66
C PRO A 230 7.95 12.03 7.20
N ALA A 231 6.65 12.22 6.94
CA ALA A 231 5.90 13.37 7.44
C ALA A 231 5.77 13.37 8.96
N ALA A 232 5.50 12.21 9.57
CA ALA A 232 5.48 12.07 11.02
C ALA A 232 6.86 12.38 11.64
N GLY A 233 7.94 11.90 11.01
CA GLY A 233 9.31 12.21 11.39
C GLY A 233 9.63 13.71 11.31
N ALA A 234 9.24 14.36 10.23
CA ALA A 234 9.41 15.80 10.04
C ALA A 234 8.60 16.62 11.05
N ALA A 235 7.35 16.22 11.32
CA ALA A 235 6.51 16.87 12.32
C ALA A 235 7.08 16.74 13.74
N TRP A 236 7.61 15.55 14.06
CA TRP A 236 8.24 15.31 15.37
C TRP A 236 9.50 16.16 15.60
N LEU A 237 10.29 16.39 14.54
CA LEU A 237 11.46 17.28 14.58
C LEU A 237 11.07 18.76 14.65
N GLY A 238 9.91 19.12 14.12
CA GLY A 238 9.43 20.51 14.05
C GLY A 238 9.89 21.26 12.78
N ALA A 239 9.10 22.26 12.39
CA ALA A 239 9.32 23.04 11.16
C ALA A 239 10.31 24.22 11.33
N GLY A 240 10.89 24.40 12.50
CA GLY A 240 11.80 25.51 12.83
C GLY A 240 13.20 25.35 12.24
N GLU A 241 14.22 25.57 13.05
CA GLU A 241 15.61 25.38 12.65
C GLU A 241 15.91 23.91 12.33
N ALA A 242 16.85 23.69 11.40
CA ALA A 242 17.28 22.35 11.06
C ALA A 242 17.84 21.63 12.31
N PRO A 243 17.33 20.43 12.63
CA PRO A 243 17.83 19.65 13.75
C PRO A 243 19.33 19.33 13.59
N GLU A 244 19.99 18.94 14.68
CA GLU A 244 21.40 18.53 14.65
C GLU A 244 21.65 17.45 13.58
N PRO A 245 22.71 17.55 12.76
CA PRO A 245 22.99 16.60 11.67
C PRO A 245 23.11 15.14 12.14
N GLY A 246 23.40 14.93 13.42
CA GLY A 246 23.52 13.60 14.02
C GLY A 246 22.21 13.00 14.54
N ALA A 247 21.11 13.74 14.55
CA ALA A 247 19.82 13.25 15.08
C ALA A 247 19.30 12.04 14.27
N PRO A 248 18.96 10.92 14.92
CA PRO A 248 18.59 9.69 14.22
C PRO A 248 17.41 9.84 13.25
N VAL A 249 16.37 10.61 13.61
CA VAL A 249 15.21 10.86 12.75
C VAL A 249 15.58 11.76 11.55
N ARG A 250 16.48 12.74 11.75
CA ARG A 250 17.00 13.53 10.64
C ARG A 250 17.77 12.68 9.63
N ARG A 251 18.66 11.79 10.11
CA ARG A 251 19.39 10.84 9.25
C ARG A 251 18.46 9.94 8.44
N TYR A 252 17.36 9.51 9.07
CA TYR A 252 16.34 8.75 8.37
C TYR A 252 15.75 9.56 7.22
N LEU A 253 15.32 10.81 7.46
CA LEU A 253 14.75 11.67 6.42
C LEU A 253 15.76 11.95 5.30
N GLU A 254 17.02 12.23 5.63
CA GLU A 254 18.09 12.42 4.66
C GLU A 254 18.28 11.18 3.78
N ALA A 255 18.34 9.99 4.38
CA ALA A 255 18.49 8.73 3.65
C ALA A 255 17.31 8.45 2.71
N VAL A 256 16.07 8.68 3.17
CA VAL A 256 14.87 8.51 2.32
C VAL A 256 14.89 9.48 1.15
N VAL A 257 15.15 10.76 1.40
CA VAL A 257 15.20 11.78 0.34
C VAL A 257 16.29 11.51 -0.69
N ASP A 258 17.46 11.05 -0.25
CA ASP A 258 18.57 10.71 -1.15
C ASP A 258 18.23 9.50 -2.03
N SER A 259 17.56 8.48 -1.46
CA SER A 259 17.14 7.28 -2.20
C SER A 259 16.07 7.57 -3.27
N TYR A 260 15.21 8.57 -3.04
CA TYR A 260 14.10 8.92 -3.93
C TYR A 260 14.35 10.19 -4.77
N GLY A 261 15.53 10.77 -4.71
CA GLY A 261 15.86 11.98 -5.48
C GLY A 261 15.05 13.22 -5.08
N GLY A 262 14.54 13.25 -3.85
CA GLY A 262 13.82 14.39 -3.27
C GLY A 262 12.40 14.09 -2.83
N ALA A 263 11.58 13.39 -3.62
CA ALA A 263 10.26 12.90 -3.19
C ALA A 263 10.39 11.83 -2.10
N VAL A 264 9.30 11.47 -1.44
CA VAL A 264 9.32 10.44 -0.39
C VAL A 264 8.08 9.53 -0.47
N PRO A 265 8.17 8.26 -0.03
CA PRO A 265 7.04 7.34 0.00
C PRO A 265 6.11 7.58 1.21
N CYS A 266 4.93 6.93 1.23
CA CYS A 266 3.99 6.96 2.37
C CYS A 266 4.60 6.35 3.63
N ALA A 267 5.20 5.20 3.48
CA ALA A 267 5.81 4.43 4.57
C ALA A 267 7.16 3.87 4.12
N LEU A 268 8.14 3.95 5.01
CA LEU A 268 9.45 3.30 4.87
C LEU A 268 10.13 3.24 6.26
N PRO A 269 10.76 2.15 6.66
CA PRO A 269 10.80 0.84 5.98
C PRO A 269 9.48 0.08 5.99
N ILE A 270 9.29 -0.77 4.96
CA ILE A 270 8.16 -1.70 4.81
C ILE A 270 8.64 -3.17 4.77
N THR A 271 9.69 -3.47 5.45
CA THR A 271 10.51 -4.68 5.30
C THR A 271 9.71 -5.98 5.41
N VAL A 272 8.94 -6.14 6.49
CA VAL A 272 8.21 -7.41 6.76
C VAL A 272 7.04 -7.55 5.80
N PHE A 273 6.29 -6.48 5.61
CA PHE A 273 5.22 -6.40 4.62
C PHE A 273 5.72 -6.81 3.24
N GLU A 274 6.75 -6.14 2.71
CA GLU A 274 7.27 -6.40 1.37
C GLU A 274 7.72 -7.86 1.19
N ARG A 275 8.49 -8.37 2.14
CA ARG A 275 9.01 -9.75 2.09
C ARG A 275 7.90 -10.78 2.18
N GLY A 276 6.95 -10.60 3.10
CA GLY A 276 5.82 -11.49 3.28
C GLY A 276 5.00 -11.63 1.99
N TRP A 277 4.55 -10.52 1.43
CA TRP A 277 3.75 -10.52 0.19
C TRP A 277 4.53 -11.03 -1.01
N ALA A 278 5.75 -10.56 -1.24
CA ALA A 278 6.53 -10.99 -2.39
C ALA A 278 6.81 -12.51 -2.36
N LEU A 279 7.24 -13.04 -1.22
CA LEU A 279 7.57 -14.47 -1.10
C LEU A 279 6.33 -15.35 -1.15
N SER A 280 5.20 -14.94 -0.54
CA SER A 280 3.95 -15.72 -0.61
C SER A 280 3.42 -15.83 -2.04
N TRP A 281 3.39 -14.75 -2.82
CA TRP A 281 2.94 -14.80 -4.22
C TRP A 281 3.85 -15.64 -5.11
N LEU A 282 5.19 -15.52 -4.98
CA LEU A 282 6.13 -16.34 -5.74
C LEU A 282 5.97 -17.84 -5.42
N ARG A 283 5.81 -18.18 -4.13
CA ARG A 283 5.67 -19.57 -3.69
C ARG A 283 4.30 -20.15 -4.05
N ARG A 284 3.22 -19.40 -3.90
CA ARG A 284 1.87 -19.82 -4.30
C ARG A 284 1.77 -20.11 -5.80
N ALA A 285 2.45 -19.33 -6.63
CA ALA A 285 2.55 -19.56 -8.06
C ALA A 285 3.45 -20.76 -8.43
N GLY A 286 4.19 -21.32 -7.49
CA GLY A 286 5.11 -22.44 -7.72
C GLY A 286 6.40 -22.10 -8.45
N ILE A 287 6.81 -20.83 -8.46
CA ILE A 287 8.05 -20.41 -9.12
C ILE A 287 9.27 -21.03 -8.40
N PRO A 288 10.14 -21.78 -9.12
CA PRO A 288 11.30 -22.42 -8.53
C PRO A 288 12.43 -21.40 -8.27
N VAL A 289 12.32 -20.65 -7.17
CA VAL A 289 13.32 -19.67 -6.74
C VAL A 289 13.88 -20.06 -5.36
N ALA A 290 15.21 -20.05 -5.23
CA ALA A 290 15.85 -20.21 -3.93
C ALA A 290 15.74 -18.92 -3.13
N VAL A 291 15.27 -19.00 -1.89
CA VAL A 291 15.19 -17.90 -0.95
C VAL A 291 16.37 -18.00 0.02
N PRO A 292 17.21 -16.96 0.16
CA PRO A 292 18.30 -16.95 1.13
C PRO A 292 17.82 -17.16 2.56
N SER A 293 18.56 -17.97 3.36
CA SER A 293 18.18 -18.25 4.76
C SER A 293 18.03 -16.97 5.60
N GLY A 294 18.86 -15.97 5.35
CA GLY A 294 18.76 -14.69 6.05
C GLY A 294 17.41 -13.98 5.89
N LEU A 295 16.75 -14.08 4.73
CA LEU A 295 15.38 -13.53 4.57
C LEU A 295 14.35 -14.30 5.40
N ILE A 296 14.53 -15.64 5.52
CA ILE A 296 13.66 -16.49 6.33
C ILE A 296 13.89 -16.19 7.82
N GLU A 297 15.15 -16.06 8.24
CA GLU A 297 15.55 -15.71 9.60
C GLU A 297 15.00 -14.33 9.99
N ASP A 298 15.14 -13.32 9.13
CA ASP A 298 14.61 -11.97 9.35
C ASP A 298 13.07 -11.97 9.54
N LEU A 299 12.32 -12.75 8.75
CA LEU A 299 10.87 -12.90 8.93
C LEU A 299 10.52 -13.63 10.23
N CYS A 300 11.31 -14.65 10.62
CA CYS A 300 11.13 -15.34 11.89
C CYS A 300 11.37 -14.42 13.08
N ASP A 301 12.44 -13.61 13.03
CA ASP A 301 12.84 -12.71 14.09
C ASP A 301 11.87 -11.52 14.24
N ALA A 302 11.18 -11.15 13.16
CA ALA A 302 10.15 -10.11 13.19
C ALA A 302 8.85 -10.55 13.89
N LEU A 303 8.63 -11.85 14.06
CA LEU A 303 7.43 -12.40 14.72
C LEU A 303 7.62 -12.40 16.23
N GLY A 304 7.05 -11.40 16.91
CA GLY A 304 7.00 -11.30 18.36
C GLY A 304 5.74 -11.94 18.95
N PRO A 305 5.57 -11.82 20.29
CA PRO A 305 4.38 -12.33 21.00
C PRO A 305 3.05 -11.71 20.53
N GLU A 306 3.09 -10.51 19.97
CA GLU A 306 1.94 -9.80 19.41
C GLU A 306 1.87 -9.88 17.88
N GLY A 307 2.69 -10.72 17.25
CA GLY A 307 2.84 -10.80 15.80
C GLY A 307 3.91 -9.85 15.28
N SER A 308 3.77 -9.39 14.04
CA SER A 308 4.74 -8.55 13.36
C SER A 308 4.13 -7.24 12.86
N PRO A 309 4.83 -6.09 12.97
CA PRO A 309 4.46 -4.88 12.27
C PRO A 309 4.91 -4.93 10.81
N ALA A 310 4.28 -4.13 9.94
CA ALA A 310 4.71 -3.94 8.55
C ALA A 310 6.12 -3.35 8.45
N GLY A 311 6.47 -2.49 9.40
CA GLY A 311 7.79 -1.86 9.52
C GLY A 311 8.03 -1.25 10.91
N PRO A 312 9.27 -0.78 11.19
CA PRO A 312 9.64 -0.21 12.48
C PRO A 312 8.78 0.99 12.87
N GLY A 313 8.31 1.03 14.10
CA GLY A 313 7.47 2.12 14.63
C GLY A 313 5.98 2.00 14.34
N LEU A 314 5.57 1.03 13.55
CA LEU A 314 4.17 0.64 13.39
C LEU A 314 3.76 -0.39 14.46
N PRO A 315 2.47 -0.48 14.82
CA PRO A 315 1.99 -1.55 15.67
C PRO A 315 2.02 -2.89 14.92
N SER A 316 2.15 -3.99 15.64
CA SER A 316 1.87 -5.31 15.07
C SER A 316 0.41 -5.37 14.61
N ASP A 317 0.17 -6.06 13.51
CA ASP A 317 -1.15 -6.20 12.90
C ASP A 317 -1.39 -7.64 12.42
N ALA A 318 -2.67 -8.02 12.30
CA ALA A 318 -3.05 -9.36 11.87
C ALA A 318 -2.70 -9.63 10.42
N ASP A 319 -2.73 -8.61 9.56
CA ASP A 319 -2.50 -8.75 8.12
C ASP A 319 -1.04 -9.11 7.83
N THR A 320 -0.10 -8.25 8.25
CA THR A 320 1.34 -8.49 8.11
C THR A 320 1.76 -9.79 8.79
N THR A 321 1.24 -10.04 10.00
CA THR A 321 1.52 -11.26 10.76
C THR A 321 1.09 -12.51 10.00
N SER A 322 -0.13 -12.53 9.48
CA SER A 322 -0.69 -13.67 8.75
C SER A 322 0.08 -13.98 7.48
N VAL A 323 0.39 -12.94 6.68
CA VAL A 323 1.13 -13.14 5.43
C VAL A 323 2.57 -13.57 5.69
N ALA A 324 3.23 -13.06 6.75
CA ALA A 324 4.55 -13.53 7.15
C ALA A 324 4.55 -14.99 7.58
N LEU A 325 3.56 -15.41 8.40
CA LEU A 325 3.38 -16.80 8.83
C LEU A 325 3.10 -17.73 7.66
N TYR A 326 2.23 -17.32 6.74
CA TYR A 326 1.93 -18.08 5.52
C TYR A 326 3.16 -18.21 4.62
N ALA A 327 3.89 -17.13 4.36
CA ALA A 327 5.13 -17.17 3.58
C ALA A 327 6.17 -18.12 4.21
N LEU A 328 6.35 -18.06 5.53
CA LEU A 328 7.25 -18.96 6.26
C LEU A 328 6.83 -20.43 6.14
N ALA A 329 5.54 -20.72 6.26
CA ALA A 329 5.03 -22.08 6.11
C ALA A 329 5.28 -22.63 4.70
N LEU A 330 5.02 -21.84 3.65
CA LEU A 330 5.32 -22.19 2.26
C LEU A 330 6.83 -22.37 1.99
N LEU A 331 7.68 -21.77 2.82
CA LEU A 331 9.15 -21.92 2.77
C LEU A 331 9.67 -23.06 3.65
N GLY A 332 8.78 -23.79 4.34
CA GLY A 332 9.15 -24.90 5.22
C GLY A 332 9.61 -24.47 6.63
N ALA A 333 9.49 -23.21 6.98
CA ALA A 333 9.82 -22.64 8.30
C ALA A 333 8.55 -22.41 9.14
N VAL A 334 7.72 -23.44 9.28
CA VAL A 334 6.42 -23.38 9.96
C VAL A 334 6.53 -22.82 11.37
N ARG A 335 5.66 -21.86 11.70
CA ARG A 335 5.48 -21.28 13.03
C ARG A 335 4.03 -21.43 13.47
N GLU A 336 3.83 -21.69 14.76
CA GLU A 336 2.48 -21.68 15.32
C GLU A 336 1.88 -20.28 15.31
N PRO A 337 0.67 -20.08 14.74
CA PRO A 337 0.09 -18.75 14.56
C PRO A 337 -0.67 -18.23 15.80
N ASP A 338 -0.20 -18.57 17.01
CA ASP A 338 -0.84 -18.24 18.28
C ASP A 338 -1.05 -16.74 18.51
N CYS A 339 -0.12 -15.89 18.03
CA CYS A 339 -0.22 -14.44 18.16
C CYS A 339 -1.46 -13.87 17.45
N LEU A 340 -2.01 -14.53 16.44
CA LEU A 340 -3.20 -14.07 15.73
C LEU A 340 -4.46 -14.09 16.59
N TRP A 341 -4.52 -14.89 17.64
CA TRP A 341 -5.67 -14.90 18.56
C TRP A 341 -5.88 -13.58 19.31
N LEU A 342 -4.87 -12.71 19.35
CA LEU A 342 -4.99 -11.36 19.93
C LEU A 342 -5.89 -10.43 19.10
N TYR A 343 -6.14 -10.78 17.85
CA TYR A 343 -6.92 -10.00 16.89
C TYR A 343 -8.32 -10.58 16.66
N GLU A 344 -8.64 -11.69 17.34
CA GLU A 344 -9.97 -12.33 17.24
C GLU A 344 -11.04 -11.44 17.87
N THR A 345 -12.15 -11.20 17.13
CA THR A 345 -13.31 -10.45 17.61
C THR A 345 -14.42 -11.46 17.89
N GLY A 346 -14.92 -12.22 17.88
CA GLY A 346 -16.00 -13.20 18.01
C GLY A 346 -16.50 -13.74 16.67
N THR A 347 -16.42 -12.94 15.60
CA THR A 347 -16.89 -13.34 14.27
C THR A 347 -15.75 -13.42 13.25
N HIS A 348 -14.77 -12.54 13.35
CA HIS A 348 -13.68 -12.34 12.40
C HIS A 348 -12.39 -11.94 13.12
N PHE A 349 -11.35 -11.62 12.35
CA PHE A 349 -10.09 -11.05 12.86
C PHE A 349 -9.98 -9.59 12.39
N CYS A 350 -9.77 -8.68 13.33
CA CYS A 350 -9.52 -7.27 13.03
C CYS A 350 -8.05 -7.04 12.68
N THR A 351 -7.75 -5.92 12.00
CA THR A 351 -6.37 -5.58 11.62
C THR A 351 -5.51 -5.28 12.83
N TRP A 352 -5.98 -4.40 13.71
CA TRP A 352 -5.26 -4.02 14.94
C TRP A 352 -6.04 -4.40 16.18
N ARG A 353 -5.32 -4.81 17.21
CA ARG A 353 -5.90 -5.21 18.47
C ARG A 353 -6.82 -4.12 19.06
N GLY A 354 -8.03 -4.53 19.41
CA GLY A 354 -9.03 -3.63 20.01
C GLY A 354 -9.84 -2.81 19.00
N GLU A 355 -9.74 -3.14 17.72
CA GLU A 355 -10.66 -2.66 16.68
C GLU A 355 -11.78 -3.66 16.43
N GLU A 356 -12.87 -3.17 15.82
CA GLU A 356 -14.00 -3.98 15.35
C GLU A 356 -14.14 -3.90 13.82
N GLY A 357 -13.13 -3.31 13.14
CA GLY A 357 -13.15 -3.10 11.68
C GLY A 357 -13.08 -4.42 10.92
N GLU A 358 -13.90 -4.53 9.88
CA GLU A 358 -13.97 -5.67 8.99
C GLU A 358 -13.04 -5.46 7.78
N SER A 359 -12.27 -6.50 7.43
CA SER A 359 -11.44 -6.54 6.22
C SER A 359 -11.45 -7.96 5.66
N PRO A 360 -12.05 -8.17 4.49
CA PRO A 360 -12.01 -9.46 3.82
C PRO A 360 -10.59 -9.96 3.53
N THR A 361 -9.65 -9.10 3.15
CA THR A 361 -8.28 -9.54 2.86
C THR A 361 -7.53 -9.97 4.11
N VAL A 362 -7.65 -9.25 5.23
CA VAL A 362 -7.07 -9.67 6.52
C VAL A 362 -7.58 -11.06 6.91
N ASN A 363 -8.90 -11.29 6.79
CA ASN A 363 -9.49 -12.60 7.14
C ASN A 363 -9.12 -13.71 6.15
N ALA A 364 -8.90 -13.39 4.88
CA ALA A 364 -8.36 -14.33 3.91
C ALA A 364 -6.91 -14.69 4.22
N HIS A 365 -6.07 -13.74 4.63
CA HIS A 365 -4.69 -13.99 5.02
C HIS A 365 -4.60 -14.79 6.34
N VAL A 366 -5.49 -14.53 7.31
CA VAL A 366 -5.58 -15.36 8.53
C VAL A 366 -6.00 -16.78 8.17
N LEU A 367 -6.95 -16.94 7.23
CA LEU A 367 -7.35 -18.26 6.72
C LEU A 367 -6.17 -18.98 6.04
N ASP A 368 -5.40 -18.28 5.20
CA ASP A 368 -4.18 -18.81 4.58
C ASP A 368 -3.16 -19.27 5.64
N ALA A 369 -2.91 -18.47 6.68
CA ALA A 369 -1.97 -18.79 7.75
C ALA A 369 -2.42 -20.01 8.58
N PHE A 370 -3.68 -20.06 8.99
CA PHE A 370 -4.22 -21.18 9.76
C PHE A 370 -4.34 -22.46 8.93
N GLY A 371 -4.85 -22.32 7.70
CA GLY A 371 -5.01 -23.45 6.79
C GLY A 371 -3.68 -24.10 6.43
N GLU A 372 -2.66 -23.29 6.11
CA GLU A 372 -1.34 -23.81 5.79
C GLU A 372 -0.64 -24.39 7.03
N TYR A 373 -0.81 -23.77 8.21
CA TYR A 373 -0.33 -24.36 9.47
C TYR A 373 -0.93 -25.77 9.70
N LEU A 374 -2.25 -25.92 9.53
CA LEU A 374 -2.93 -27.21 9.70
C LEU A 374 -2.43 -28.32 8.73
N ARG A 375 -1.95 -27.95 7.55
CA ARG A 375 -1.33 -28.92 6.61
C ARG A 375 -0.01 -29.51 7.13
N HIS A 376 0.63 -28.83 8.09
CA HIS A 376 1.96 -29.20 8.59
C HIS A 376 1.97 -29.80 10.00
N VAL A 377 0.91 -29.60 10.80
CA VAL A 377 0.86 -30.15 12.15
C VAL A 377 0.40 -31.61 12.15
N PRO A 378 1.10 -32.50 12.87
CA PRO A 378 0.68 -33.85 13.03
C PRO A 378 -0.41 -33.95 14.12
N GLY A 379 -1.64 -34.20 13.72
CA GLY A 379 -2.74 -34.50 14.65
C GLY A 379 -3.79 -33.38 14.74
N PRO A 380 -4.85 -33.58 15.55
CA PRO A 380 -5.96 -32.65 15.65
C PRO A 380 -5.56 -31.32 16.24
N ALA A 381 -6.03 -30.21 15.65
CA ALA A 381 -5.86 -28.85 16.14
C ALA A 381 -7.22 -28.12 16.17
N PRO A 382 -8.15 -28.55 17.05
CA PRO A 382 -9.57 -28.19 16.97
C PRO A 382 -9.85 -26.70 17.03
N ARG A 383 -9.00 -25.91 17.70
CA ARG A 383 -9.15 -24.44 17.76
C ARG A 383 -8.90 -23.81 16.39
N TYR A 384 -7.87 -24.24 15.69
CA TYR A 384 -7.53 -23.76 14.34
C TYR A 384 -8.53 -24.26 13.30
N GLU A 385 -8.94 -25.53 13.38
CA GLU A 385 -9.98 -26.12 12.53
C GLU A 385 -11.30 -25.33 12.64
N ALA A 386 -11.75 -25.07 13.86
CA ALA A 386 -12.96 -24.26 14.09
C ALA A 386 -12.82 -22.80 13.60
N ALA A 387 -11.63 -22.24 13.65
CA ALA A 387 -11.39 -20.91 13.09
C ALA A 387 -11.41 -20.91 11.56
N VAL A 388 -10.83 -21.91 10.92
CA VAL A 388 -10.90 -22.11 9.46
C VAL A 388 -12.35 -22.20 9.01
N ASP A 389 -13.18 -23.04 9.66
CA ASP A 389 -14.60 -23.17 9.34
C ASP A 389 -15.35 -21.83 9.48
N ARG A 390 -15.09 -21.10 10.55
CA ARG A 390 -15.71 -19.79 10.81
C ARG A 390 -15.27 -18.74 9.78
N LEU A 391 -13.98 -18.67 9.46
CA LEU A 391 -13.44 -17.72 8.49
C LEU A 391 -13.96 -17.98 7.08
N THR A 392 -14.04 -19.25 6.68
CA THR A 392 -14.59 -19.61 5.36
C THR A 392 -16.06 -19.25 5.24
N ALA A 393 -16.85 -19.44 6.29
CA ALA A 393 -18.25 -19.00 6.33
C ALA A 393 -18.33 -17.45 6.26
N TRP A 394 -17.55 -16.76 7.08
CA TRP A 394 -17.51 -15.32 7.12
C TRP A 394 -17.13 -14.70 5.75
N LEU A 395 -16.11 -15.20 5.09
CA LEU A 395 -15.70 -14.74 3.76
C LEU A 395 -16.80 -14.94 2.71
N ARG A 396 -17.51 -16.09 2.73
CA ARG A 396 -18.65 -16.33 1.82
C ARG A 396 -19.79 -15.33 2.05
N ASP A 397 -20.07 -15.01 3.31
CA ASP A 397 -21.14 -14.07 3.68
C ASP A 397 -20.81 -12.62 3.28
N HIS A 398 -19.52 -12.28 3.17
CA HIS A 398 -19.04 -10.95 2.75
C HIS A 398 -18.78 -10.81 1.25
N GLN A 399 -19.04 -11.89 0.47
CA GLN A 399 -18.99 -11.81 -0.98
C GLN A 399 -20.16 -10.98 -1.53
N ARG A 400 -19.86 -10.05 -2.41
CA ARG A 400 -20.89 -9.27 -3.09
C ARG A 400 -21.72 -10.11 -4.03
N VAL A 401 -22.94 -9.65 -4.33
CA VAL A 401 -23.89 -10.36 -5.18
C VAL A 401 -23.31 -10.68 -6.56
N GLU A 402 -22.51 -9.77 -7.12
CA GLU A 402 -21.85 -9.96 -8.42
C GLU A 402 -20.66 -10.94 -8.38
N GLY A 403 -20.18 -11.32 -7.18
CA GLY A 403 -19.13 -12.32 -7.00
C GLY A 403 -17.76 -11.75 -6.57
N SER A 404 -17.61 -10.44 -6.44
CA SER A 404 -16.37 -9.81 -5.99
C SER A 404 -16.33 -9.61 -4.48
N TRP A 405 -15.16 -9.21 -3.97
CA TRP A 405 -14.96 -8.59 -2.66
C TRP A 405 -14.34 -7.21 -2.81
N GLN A 406 -14.58 -6.36 -1.82
CA GLN A 406 -13.87 -5.09 -1.66
C GLN A 406 -13.22 -5.07 -0.29
N ASP A 407 -12.15 -4.31 -0.20
CA ASP A 407 -11.37 -4.19 1.02
C ASP A 407 -10.95 -2.75 1.30
N ARG A 408 -10.57 -2.48 2.55
CA ARG A 408 -10.10 -1.18 3.01
C ARG A 408 -8.61 -0.93 2.77
N TRP A 409 -7.86 -1.94 2.31
CA TRP A 409 -6.40 -1.84 2.12
C TRP A 409 -5.98 -1.67 0.66
N HIS A 410 -6.94 -1.78 -0.25
CA HIS A 410 -6.64 -1.71 -1.68
C HIS A 410 -7.79 -1.07 -2.46
N ALA A 411 -7.45 -0.17 -3.39
CA ALA A 411 -8.44 0.52 -4.21
C ALA A 411 -9.19 -0.43 -5.16
N SER A 412 -8.52 -1.47 -5.63
CA SER A 412 -9.07 -2.39 -6.62
C SER A 412 -9.80 -3.58 -6.01
N PRO A 413 -11.02 -3.92 -6.47
CA PRO A 413 -11.71 -5.13 -6.07
C PRO A 413 -11.00 -6.41 -6.53
N TYR A 414 -10.12 -6.36 -7.53
CA TYR A 414 -9.41 -7.55 -8.02
C TYR A 414 -8.44 -8.12 -6.98
N TYR A 415 -7.77 -7.27 -6.20
CA TYR A 415 -6.92 -7.72 -5.10
C TYR A 415 -7.72 -8.49 -4.04
N ALA A 416 -8.77 -7.87 -3.49
CA ALA A 416 -9.59 -8.50 -2.46
C ALA A 416 -10.25 -9.79 -2.98
N THR A 417 -10.71 -9.77 -4.24
CA THR A 417 -11.30 -10.96 -4.86
C THR A 417 -10.27 -12.08 -5.02
N ALA A 418 -9.02 -11.75 -5.41
CA ALA A 418 -7.97 -12.76 -5.53
C ALA A 418 -7.63 -13.38 -4.16
N CYS A 419 -7.38 -12.55 -3.13
CA CYS A 419 -7.07 -13.05 -1.78
C CYS A 419 -8.18 -13.96 -1.23
N CYS A 420 -9.43 -13.49 -1.27
CA CYS A 420 -10.56 -14.27 -0.74
C CYS A 420 -10.84 -15.54 -1.55
N THR A 421 -10.82 -15.46 -2.89
CA THR A 421 -11.08 -16.62 -3.75
C THR A 421 -10.04 -17.70 -3.58
N LEU A 422 -8.74 -17.34 -3.53
CA LEU A 422 -7.66 -18.30 -3.41
C LEU A 422 -7.60 -18.93 -2.01
N ALA A 423 -7.89 -18.16 -0.95
CA ALA A 423 -8.01 -18.70 0.39
C ALA A 423 -9.20 -19.69 0.53
N LEU A 424 -10.35 -19.35 -0.09
CA LEU A 424 -11.51 -20.26 -0.13
C LEU A 424 -11.27 -21.51 -0.98
N GLU A 425 -10.57 -21.41 -2.11
CA GLU A 425 -10.17 -22.57 -2.94
C GLU A 425 -9.27 -23.51 -2.16
N ASP A 426 -8.26 -22.97 -1.45
CA ASP A 426 -7.26 -23.78 -0.76
C ASP A 426 -7.79 -24.42 0.54
N PHE A 427 -8.69 -23.73 1.27
CA PHE A 427 -9.06 -24.10 2.64
C PHE A 427 -10.57 -24.13 2.90
N GLY A 428 -11.41 -23.63 1.98
CA GLY A 428 -12.86 -23.51 2.18
C GLY A 428 -13.67 -24.77 1.89
N GLY A 429 -13.04 -25.81 1.35
CA GLY A 429 -13.68 -27.07 1.04
C GLY A 429 -14.85 -26.95 0.05
N LYS A 430 -15.71 -27.98 0.01
CA LYS A 430 -16.82 -28.03 -0.96
C LYS A 430 -17.88 -26.94 -0.76
N ASP A 431 -18.04 -26.45 0.46
CA ASP A 431 -19.05 -25.44 0.78
C ASP A 431 -18.69 -24.06 0.21
N SER A 432 -17.45 -23.86 -0.20
CA SER A 432 -16.97 -22.61 -0.81
C SER A 432 -16.98 -22.63 -2.34
N ALA A 433 -17.26 -23.77 -2.97
CA ALA A 433 -17.21 -23.92 -4.43
C ALA A 433 -18.10 -22.90 -5.18
N ASP A 434 -19.32 -22.65 -4.70
CA ASP A 434 -20.22 -21.66 -5.29
C ASP A 434 -19.68 -20.22 -5.20
N ALA A 435 -18.98 -19.89 -4.12
CA ALA A 435 -18.37 -18.57 -3.95
C ALA A 435 -17.18 -18.38 -4.91
N VAL A 436 -16.33 -19.40 -5.02
CA VAL A 436 -15.23 -19.44 -5.98
C VAL A 436 -15.76 -19.32 -7.42
N ASP A 437 -16.79 -20.07 -7.78
CA ASP A 437 -17.40 -20.00 -9.10
C ASP A 437 -18.01 -18.61 -9.42
N ARG A 438 -18.63 -17.94 -8.44
CA ARG A 438 -19.11 -16.56 -8.63
C ARG A 438 -17.97 -15.60 -8.89
N ALA A 439 -16.84 -15.74 -8.17
CA ALA A 439 -15.66 -14.92 -8.39
C ALA A 439 -15.06 -15.13 -9.78
N VAL A 440 -14.94 -16.37 -10.24
CA VAL A 440 -14.47 -16.69 -11.58
C VAL A 440 -15.40 -16.07 -12.64
N ARG A 441 -16.73 -16.20 -12.49
CA ARG A 441 -17.68 -15.57 -13.42
C ARG A 441 -17.56 -14.04 -13.43
N TRP A 442 -17.37 -13.41 -12.27
CA TRP A 442 -17.17 -11.97 -12.19
C TRP A 442 -15.89 -11.54 -12.93
N VAL A 443 -14.77 -12.24 -12.71
CA VAL A 443 -13.52 -11.98 -13.43
C VAL A 443 -13.72 -12.11 -14.94
N LEU A 444 -14.39 -13.15 -15.41
CA LEU A 444 -14.65 -13.33 -16.85
C LEU A 444 -15.54 -12.22 -17.43
N ALA A 445 -16.56 -11.80 -16.69
CA ALA A 445 -17.50 -10.76 -17.13
C ALA A 445 -16.87 -9.35 -17.16
N THR A 446 -15.78 -9.13 -16.43
CA THR A 446 -15.13 -7.82 -16.30
C THR A 446 -13.84 -7.69 -17.10
N GLN A 447 -13.48 -8.69 -17.93
CA GLN A 447 -12.34 -8.58 -18.82
C GLN A 447 -12.59 -7.51 -19.89
N ARG A 448 -11.65 -6.61 -20.06
CA ARG A 448 -11.70 -5.52 -21.04
C ARG A 448 -11.43 -6.06 -22.46
N GLU A 449 -11.75 -5.26 -23.47
CA GLU A 449 -11.56 -5.63 -24.89
C GLU A 449 -10.09 -5.89 -25.25
N ASP A 450 -9.17 -5.16 -24.62
CA ASP A 450 -7.72 -5.34 -24.78
C ASP A 450 -7.14 -6.57 -24.05
N GLY A 451 -7.98 -7.29 -23.32
CA GLY A 451 -7.62 -8.46 -22.55
C GLY A 451 -7.22 -8.19 -21.11
N SER A 452 -7.14 -6.93 -20.70
CA SER A 452 -6.77 -6.52 -19.34
C SER A 452 -7.93 -6.58 -18.35
N TRP A 453 -7.60 -6.35 -17.08
CA TRP A 453 -8.53 -6.01 -16.00
C TRP A 453 -8.06 -4.77 -15.27
N GLY A 454 -9.01 -4.03 -14.70
CA GLY A 454 -8.70 -2.87 -13.90
C GLY A 454 -9.92 -2.04 -13.51
N ARG A 455 -9.82 -1.38 -12.36
CA ARG A 455 -10.87 -0.54 -11.79
C ARG A 455 -11.16 0.68 -12.66
N TRP A 456 -10.13 1.46 -12.96
CA TRP A 456 -10.25 2.70 -13.77
C TRP A 456 -9.82 2.46 -15.21
N GLU A 457 -8.66 1.82 -15.36
CA GLU A 457 -8.08 1.40 -16.65
C GLU A 457 -7.46 0.03 -16.49
N GLY A 458 -7.04 -0.61 -17.58
CA GLY A 458 -6.34 -1.89 -17.52
C GLY A 458 -4.96 -1.73 -16.93
N THR A 459 -4.62 -2.53 -15.90
CA THR A 459 -3.31 -2.50 -15.25
C THR A 459 -2.65 -3.87 -15.24
N ALA A 460 -1.32 -3.89 -15.17
CA ALA A 460 -0.57 -5.14 -15.04
C ALA A 460 -0.88 -5.86 -13.72
N GLU A 461 -1.00 -5.11 -12.63
CA GLU A 461 -1.30 -5.63 -11.30
C GLU A 461 -2.67 -6.31 -11.25
N GLU A 462 -3.73 -5.61 -11.64
CA GLU A 462 -5.10 -6.14 -11.59
C GLU A 462 -5.30 -7.28 -12.58
N THR A 463 -4.64 -7.22 -13.75
CA THR A 463 -4.61 -8.32 -14.72
C THR A 463 -3.92 -9.55 -14.13
N ALA A 464 -2.85 -9.37 -13.36
CA ALA A 464 -2.19 -10.49 -12.69
C ALA A 464 -3.10 -11.13 -11.63
N TYR A 465 -3.83 -10.37 -10.80
CA TYR A 465 -4.80 -10.91 -9.84
C TYR A 465 -5.90 -11.73 -10.55
N ALA A 466 -6.44 -11.20 -11.64
CA ALA A 466 -7.44 -11.92 -12.44
C ALA A 466 -6.90 -13.26 -12.98
N LEU A 467 -5.67 -13.25 -13.51
CA LEU A 467 -5.02 -14.46 -14.00
C LEU A 467 -4.74 -15.48 -12.89
N HIS A 468 -4.34 -15.04 -11.69
CA HIS A 468 -4.21 -15.95 -10.55
C HIS A 468 -5.53 -16.66 -10.23
N ILE A 469 -6.64 -15.92 -10.19
CA ILE A 469 -7.97 -16.52 -9.97
C ILE A 469 -8.25 -17.58 -11.05
N LEU A 470 -8.12 -17.22 -12.34
CA LEU A 470 -8.47 -18.11 -13.45
C LEU A 470 -7.58 -19.36 -13.57
N LEU A 471 -6.34 -19.29 -13.06
CA LEU A 471 -5.34 -20.34 -13.21
C LEU A 471 -5.17 -21.22 -11.96
N LEU A 472 -5.47 -20.70 -10.78
CA LEU A 472 -5.30 -21.43 -9.51
C LEU A 472 -6.61 -22.00 -8.95
N THR A 473 -7.78 -21.64 -9.53
CA THR A 473 -9.06 -22.22 -9.11
C THR A 473 -9.49 -23.36 -10.02
N THR A 474 -10.24 -24.31 -9.45
CA THR A 474 -10.91 -25.40 -10.15
C THR A 474 -12.36 -24.99 -10.44
N ALA A 475 -12.63 -24.48 -11.66
CA ALA A 475 -13.99 -24.14 -12.03
C ALA A 475 -14.93 -25.37 -11.97
N ALA A 476 -16.19 -25.17 -11.56
CA ALA A 476 -17.19 -26.23 -11.51
C ALA A 476 -17.45 -26.91 -12.88
N SER A 477 -17.17 -26.21 -13.98
CA SER A 477 -17.24 -26.75 -15.35
C SER A 477 -16.10 -27.75 -15.65
N GLY A 478 -15.05 -27.83 -14.84
CA GLY A 478 -13.85 -28.62 -15.09
C GLY A 478 -12.96 -28.09 -16.21
N GLU A 479 -13.39 -27.07 -16.94
CA GLU A 479 -12.64 -26.45 -18.04
C GLU A 479 -12.14 -25.05 -17.65
N ARG A 480 -10.83 -24.81 -17.84
CA ARG A 480 -10.25 -23.49 -17.65
C ARG A 480 -10.64 -22.55 -18.79
N PRO A 481 -10.94 -21.27 -18.53
CA PRO A 481 -11.32 -20.30 -19.56
C PRO A 481 -10.09 -19.79 -20.33
N MET A 482 -9.47 -20.68 -21.10
CA MET A 482 -8.15 -20.49 -21.73
C MET A 482 -8.10 -19.29 -22.69
N GLU A 483 -9.22 -18.91 -23.32
CA GLU A 483 -9.23 -17.74 -24.22
C GLU A 483 -9.09 -16.43 -23.42
N ALA A 484 -9.75 -16.32 -22.27
CA ALA A 484 -9.58 -15.18 -21.39
C ALA A 484 -8.16 -15.13 -20.81
N VAL A 485 -7.62 -16.27 -20.37
CA VAL A 485 -6.24 -16.40 -19.90
C VAL A 485 -5.25 -15.96 -20.98
N LYS A 486 -5.42 -16.41 -22.21
CA LYS A 486 -4.55 -16.05 -23.34
C LYS A 486 -4.56 -14.54 -23.62
N ARG A 487 -5.74 -13.90 -23.65
CA ARG A 487 -5.84 -12.45 -23.84
C ARG A 487 -5.18 -11.68 -22.70
N GLY A 488 -5.44 -12.09 -21.43
CA GLY A 488 -4.80 -11.50 -20.27
C GLY A 488 -3.29 -11.68 -20.25
N TYR A 489 -2.80 -12.85 -20.62
CA TYR A 489 -1.36 -13.10 -20.75
C TYR A 489 -0.71 -12.18 -21.81
N HIS A 490 -1.35 -12.01 -22.97
CA HIS A 490 -0.82 -11.12 -24.00
C HIS A 490 -0.76 -9.67 -23.53
N TYR A 491 -1.79 -9.18 -22.86
CA TYR A 491 -1.78 -7.85 -22.25
C TYR A 491 -0.64 -7.74 -21.22
N LEU A 492 -0.58 -8.67 -20.26
CA LEU A 492 0.42 -8.65 -19.20
C LEU A 492 1.85 -8.69 -19.77
N ARG A 493 2.09 -9.56 -20.78
CA ARG A 493 3.38 -9.64 -21.46
C ARG A 493 3.78 -8.33 -22.15
N SER A 494 2.84 -7.64 -22.78
CA SER A 494 3.09 -6.34 -23.43
C SER A 494 3.26 -5.18 -22.44
N SER A 495 2.80 -5.36 -21.20
CA SER A 495 2.87 -4.34 -20.15
C SER A 495 4.14 -4.41 -19.31
N VAL A 496 5.02 -5.38 -19.55
CA VAL A 496 6.27 -5.59 -18.81
C VAL A 496 7.48 -5.61 -19.74
N SER A 497 8.63 -5.22 -19.21
CA SER A 497 9.93 -5.38 -19.88
C SER A 497 10.31 -6.88 -20.00
N ASP A 498 11.40 -7.17 -20.73
CA ASP A 498 11.94 -8.54 -20.80
C ASP A 498 12.46 -9.07 -19.46
N GLN A 499 12.64 -8.20 -18.48
CA GLN A 499 12.99 -8.55 -17.09
C GLN A 499 11.75 -8.68 -16.18
N GLY A 500 10.55 -8.65 -16.74
CA GLY A 500 9.29 -8.75 -15.98
C GLY A 500 9.03 -7.54 -15.07
N VAL A 501 9.57 -6.38 -15.41
CA VAL A 501 9.29 -5.12 -14.71
C VAL A 501 8.19 -4.39 -15.46
N PRO A 502 7.08 -4.05 -14.82
CA PRO A 502 6.01 -3.29 -15.46
C PRO A 502 6.48 -1.91 -15.93
N VAL A 503 6.02 -1.51 -17.11
CA VAL A 503 6.34 -0.20 -17.70
C VAL A 503 5.59 0.93 -17.00
N VAL A 504 4.34 0.66 -16.60
CA VAL A 504 3.49 1.58 -15.83
C VAL A 504 2.85 0.82 -14.69
N MET A 505 2.96 1.36 -13.49
CA MET A 505 2.35 0.82 -12.27
C MET A 505 1.64 1.93 -11.50
N PRO A 506 0.32 2.10 -11.68
CA PRO A 506 -0.42 3.06 -10.87
C PRO A 506 -0.46 2.60 -9.40
N PRO A 507 -0.44 3.54 -8.45
CA PRO A 507 -0.60 3.22 -7.03
C PRO A 507 -2.05 2.81 -6.74
N LEU A 508 -2.23 1.63 -6.11
CA LEU A 508 -3.55 1.07 -5.80
C LEU A 508 -3.68 0.65 -4.32
N TRP A 509 -2.59 0.64 -3.56
CA TRP A 509 -2.58 0.24 -2.16
C TRP A 509 -2.87 1.41 -1.25
N HIS A 510 -3.68 1.17 -0.21
CA HIS A 510 -4.09 2.22 0.71
C HIS A 510 -3.07 2.45 1.82
N ASP A 511 -2.70 3.71 1.98
CA ASP A 511 -2.10 4.32 3.14
C ASP A 511 -2.73 5.72 3.29
N LYS A 512 -2.06 6.72 3.84
CA LYS A 512 -2.51 8.12 3.86
C LYS A 512 -2.73 8.69 2.44
N ASP A 513 -2.06 8.13 1.47
CA ASP A 513 -2.21 8.30 0.03
C ASP A 513 -2.18 6.92 -0.63
N LEU A 514 -2.57 6.81 -1.89
CA LEU A 514 -2.33 5.59 -2.62
C LEU A 514 -0.84 5.42 -2.89
N TYR A 515 -0.34 4.21 -2.68
CA TYR A 515 1.05 3.86 -2.95
C TYR A 515 1.17 2.53 -3.71
N LEU A 516 2.35 2.28 -4.24
CA LEU A 516 2.71 1.05 -4.92
C LEU A 516 3.85 0.38 -4.15
N PRO A 517 3.63 -0.79 -3.53
CA PRO A 517 4.72 -1.63 -3.04
C PRO A 517 5.33 -2.40 -4.20
N VAL A 518 6.57 -2.05 -4.58
CA VAL A 518 7.15 -2.49 -5.86
C VAL A 518 7.34 -4.01 -5.93
N ALA A 519 7.97 -4.61 -4.92
CA ALA A 519 8.28 -6.04 -4.95
C ALA A 519 7.05 -6.95 -4.82
N PRO A 520 6.06 -6.68 -3.93
CA PRO A 520 4.78 -7.42 -3.90
C PRO A 520 4.06 -7.45 -5.24
N VAL A 521 3.90 -6.28 -5.88
CA VAL A 521 3.22 -6.18 -7.17
C VAL A 521 4.00 -6.91 -8.28
N ARG A 522 5.33 -6.72 -8.32
CA ARG A 522 6.18 -7.46 -9.27
C ARG A 522 6.11 -8.97 -9.06
N ALA A 523 6.07 -9.44 -7.81
CA ALA A 523 5.94 -10.87 -7.49
C ALA A 523 4.61 -11.46 -8.01
N THR A 524 3.50 -10.74 -7.82
CA THR A 524 2.19 -11.11 -8.33
C THR A 524 2.18 -11.23 -9.86
N ILE A 525 2.78 -10.25 -10.54
CA ILE A 525 2.89 -10.24 -12.00
C ILE A 525 3.74 -11.41 -12.51
N LEU A 526 4.90 -11.65 -11.89
CA LEU A 526 5.75 -12.80 -12.24
C LEU A 526 5.03 -14.12 -12.00
N GLY A 527 4.27 -14.24 -10.91
CA GLY A 527 3.43 -15.40 -10.62
C GLY A 527 2.40 -15.68 -11.71
N ALA A 528 1.67 -14.64 -12.14
CA ALA A 528 0.67 -14.76 -13.19
C ALA A 528 1.29 -15.13 -14.55
N LEU A 529 2.43 -14.55 -14.90
CA LEU A 529 3.17 -14.91 -16.12
C LEU A 529 3.62 -16.37 -16.10
N TYR A 530 4.20 -16.82 -14.97
CA TYR A 530 4.66 -18.20 -14.81
C TYR A 530 3.52 -19.22 -14.96
N LEU A 531 2.41 -18.99 -14.28
CA LEU A 531 1.22 -19.85 -14.34
C LEU A 531 0.63 -19.88 -15.76
N ALA A 532 0.53 -18.72 -16.43
CA ALA A 532 0.00 -18.65 -17.78
C ALA A 532 0.91 -19.31 -18.82
N GLN A 533 2.24 -19.16 -18.71
CA GLN A 533 3.20 -19.88 -19.57
C GLN A 533 3.09 -21.39 -19.42
N GLY A 534 2.90 -21.89 -18.18
CA GLY A 534 2.70 -23.31 -17.93
C GLY A 534 1.37 -23.88 -18.44
N ALA A 535 0.33 -23.04 -18.55
CA ALA A 535 -1.00 -23.44 -18.96
C ALA A 535 -1.26 -23.30 -20.46
N LEU A 536 -0.59 -22.36 -21.12
CA LEU A 536 -0.75 -22.13 -22.56
C LEU A 536 0.17 -23.07 -23.35
N PRO A 537 -0.30 -23.68 -24.47
CA PRO A 537 0.56 -24.49 -25.30
C PRO A 537 1.71 -23.65 -25.85
N LEU A 538 2.93 -24.09 -25.62
CA LEU A 538 4.13 -23.52 -26.25
C LEU A 538 3.93 -23.56 -27.77
N ARG A 539 4.13 -22.45 -28.46
CA ARG A 539 4.11 -22.42 -29.92
C ARG A 539 5.24 -23.30 -30.43
N GLY A 540 4.92 -24.49 -30.94
CA GLY A 540 5.89 -25.30 -31.67
C GLY A 540 5.68 -26.80 -31.59
N GLU A 541 4.44 -27.33 -31.70
CA GLU A 541 4.19 -28.67 -32.27
C GLU A 541 3.12 -28.60 -33.34
#